data_c174ed3cb76ea92bdc6ee39aa0540e1d
#
_entry.id   c174ed3cb76ea92bdc6ee39aa0540e1d
#
_cell.length_a   1.000
_cell.length_b   1.000
_cell.length_c   1.000
_cell.angle_alpha   90.00
_cell.angle_beta   90.00
_cell.angle_gamma   90.00
#
_symmetry.space_group_name_H-M   'P 1'
#
loop_
_entity.id
_entity.type
_entity.pdbx_description
1 polymer ?
#
loop_
_entity_poly.entity_id
_entity_poly.type
_entity_poly.pdbx_seq_one_letter_code
_entity_poly.pdbx_strand_id
1 'polypeptide(L)'
;SVRCDDGSSLSDSFSLSLQNPAELPSIEQLKERAKAFAEGLLRLKSTPVVTEYYNGPVMFEGGAVATILANNLLNRGGLIATRSLGPTRGGLADQFGQRIIDSRLTVKNYTAKKEYNGTPLYGYYEVDGEGVTPEAEMTLVDKGVFGKMLNGRIPTKNALETTGSSRFMMIPQSPTVATGTGTIHVQVDKGISHEKMKKALIKAAKEAGQSCAYIVRGISGVTLEVYRVDLKDGRETRVRATSFRLPDLTKLLKFVAISSKEEVLNYLPNNYPASMIYPAGVIVDGLVIEKTTVKAEKEPVLTLPQQRK
;
A
#
# COMPACT_ATOMS: atom_id res chain seq x y z
N SER A 1 -7.29 20.23 -1.98
CA SER A 1 -6.42 20.46 -3.15
C SER A 1 -5.71 21.79 -3.03
N VAL A 2 -4.54 21.89 -3.62
CA VAL A 2 -3.73 23.11 -3.70
C VAL A 2 -3.24 23.32 -5.12
N ARG A 3 -3.24 24.56 -5.59
CA ARG A 3 -2.61 24.94 -6.86
C ARG A 3 -1.14 25.28 -6.60
N CYS A 4 -0.26 24.63 -7.34
CA CYS A 4 1.18 24.83 -7.25
C CYS A 4 1.62 26.08 -8.03
N ASP A 5 2.83 26.56 -7.73
CA ASP A 5 3.39 27.76 -8.39
C ASP A 5 3.62 27.55 -9.90
N ASP A 6 3.75 26.31 -10.35
CA ASP A 6 3.87 25.92 -11.76
C ASP A 6 2.53 25.72 -12.49
N GLY A 7 1.39 26.03 -11.83
CA GLY A 7 0.05 25.92 -12.37
C GLY A 7 -0.57 24.54 -12.28
N SER A 8 0.14 23.50 -11.81
CA SER A 8 -0.44 22.19 -11.57
C SER A 8 -1.32 22.19 -10.31
N SER A 9 -2.29 21.28 -10.25
CA SER A 9 -3.10 21.06 -9.05
C SER A 9 -2.71 19.76 -8.39
N LEU A 10 -2.57 19.78 -7.06
CA LEU A 10 -2.34 18.61 -6.23
C LEU A 10 -3.51 18.45 -5.27
N SER A 11 -3.93 17.20 -5.10
CA SER A 11 -4.94 16.83 -4.12
C SER A 11 -4.38 15.78 -3.18
N ASP A 12 -4.76 15.85 -1.94
CA ASP A 12 -4.49 14.84 -0.94
C ASP A 12 -5.73 14.65 -0.08
N SER A 13 -5.81 13.54 0.67
CA SER A 13 -6.91 13.24 1.56
C SER A 13 -6.40 12.49 2.77
N PHE A 14 -7.03 12.70 3.91
CA PHE A 14 -6.85 11.80 5.06
C PHE A 14 -8.19 11.21 5.46
N SER A 15 -8.15 9.99 5.95
CA SER A 15 -9.32 9.30 6.49
C SER A 15 -8.99 8.76 7.88
N LEU A 16 -10.03 8.58 8.67
CA LEU A 16 -9.96 7.97 9.99
C LEU A 16 -10.96 6.82 10.03
N SER A 17 -10.45 5.62 10.31
CA SER A 17 -11.27 4.44 10.49
C SER A 17 -11.28 4.06 11.97
N LEU A 18 -12.47 3.84 12.54
CA LEU A 18 -12.68 3.52 13.94
C LEU A 18 -13.58 2.30 14.05
N GLN A 19 -13.36 1.46 15.04
CA GLN A 19 -14.24 0.33 15.36
C GLN A 19 -15.39 0.75 16.29
N ASN A 20 -15.13 1.72 17.16
CA ASN A 20 -16.07 2.18 18.16
C ASN A 20 -16.19 3.72 18.12
N PRO A 21 -17.40 4.28 18.14
CA PRO A 21 -17.59 5.73 18.28
C PRO A 21 -16.86 6.37 19.47
N ALA A 22 -16.63 5.61 20.56
CA ALA A 22 -15.86 6.07 21.71
C ALA A 22 -14.38 6.36 21.42
N GLU A 23 -13.84 5.82 20.32
CA GLU A 23 -12.46 6.07 19.86
C GLU A 23 -12.34 7.36 19.05
N LEU A 24 -13.45 8.07 18.82
CA LEU A 24 -13.43 9.31 18.06
C LEU A 24 -12.55 10.34 18.77
N PRO A 25 -11.53 10.88 18.09
CA PRO A 25 -10.70 11.94 18.66
C PRO A 25 -11.52 13.16 19.06
N SER A 26 -11.06 13.90 20.06
CA SER A 26 -11.71 15.14 20.45
C SER A 26 -11.73 16.16 19.29
N ILE A 27 -12.63 17.13 19.38
CA ILE A 27 -12.73 18.20 18.38
C ILE A 27 -11.40 18.94 18.24
N GLU A 28 -10.68 19.16 19.35
CA GLU A 28 -9.38 19.81 19.38
C GLU A 28 -8.35 19.00 18.61
N GLN A 29 -8.27 17.68 18.85
CA GLN A 29 -7.37 16.77 18.12
C GLN A 29 -7.71 16.72 16.64
N LEU A 30 -9.00 16.73 16.27
CA LEU A 30 -9.40 16.75 14.86
C LEU A 30 -9.03 18.09 14.19
N LYS A 31 -9.16 19.23 14.90
CA LYS A 31 -8.72 20.54 14.40
C LYS A 31 -7.20 20.58 14.20
N GLU A 32 -6.42 20.07 15.14
CA GLU A 32 -4.96 19.98 15.01
C GLU A 32 -4.55 19.13 13.82
N ARG A 33 -5.17 17.96 13.63
CA ARG A 33 -4.93 17.10 12.46
C ARG A 33 -5.29 17.81 11.15
N ALA A 34 -6.44 18.47 11.10
CA ALA A 34 -6.87 19.23 9.92
C ALA A 34 -5.91 20.38 9.60
N LYS A 35 -5.44 21.10 10.63
CA LYS A 35 -4.43 22.16 10.48
C LYS A 35 -3.10 21.62 9.95
N ALA A 36 -2.58 20.55 10.56
CA ALA A 36 -1.35 19.90 10.12
C ALA A 36 -1.45 19.40 8.67
N PHE A 37 -2.61 18.86 8.29
CA PHE A 37 -2.89 18.43 6.91
C PHE A 37 -2.91 19.61 5.94
N ALA A 38 -3.59 20.71 6.28
CA ALA A 38 -3.63 21.93 5.46
C ALA A 38 -2.22 22.54 5.27
N GLU A 39 -1.43 22.61 6.35
CA GLU A 39 -0.03 23.06 6.28
C GLU A 39 0.83 22.12 5.42
N GLY A 40 0.57 20.80 5.46
CA GLY A 40 1.18 19.81 4.59
C GLY A 40 0.91 20.09 3.12
N LEU A 41 -0.35 20.38 2.76
CA LEU A 41 -0.75 20.75 1.40
C LEU A 41 -0.09 22.06 0.94
N LEU A 42 -0.02 23.08 1.82
CA LEU A 42 0.65 24.35 1.48
C LEU A 42 2.14 24.13 1.19
N ARG A 43 2.81 23.26 1.95
CA ARG A 43 4.21 22.90 1.68
C ARG A 43 4.41 22.21 0.33
N LEU A 44 3.37 21.52 -0.19
CA LEU A 44 3.44 20.90 -1.52
C LEU A 44 3.50 21.93 -2.65
N LYS A 45 2.99 23.13 -2.44
CA LYS A 45 2.89 24.20 -3.44
C LYS A 45 4.25 24.52 -4.09
N SER A 46 5.31 24.62 -3.28
CA SER A 46 6.67 24.94 -3.70
C SER A 46 7.59 23.71 -3.87
N THR A 47 7.03 22.49 -3.74
CA THR A 47 7.83 21.26 -3.84
C THR A 47 8.34 21.08 -5.27
N PRO A 48 9.66 20.88 -5.48
CA PRO A 48 10.25 20.73 -6.81
C PRO A 48 9.75 19.44 -7.48
N VAL A 49 9.68 19.46 -8.81
CA VAL A 49 9.37 18.28 -9.62
C VAL A 49 10.64 17.46 -9.87
N VAL A 50 10.46 16.17 -10.16
CA VAL A 50 11.59 15.34 -10.64
C VAL A 50 11.97 15.79 -12.05
N THR A 51 13.21 16.19 -12.21
CA THR A 51 13.74 16.74 -13.48
C THR A 51 14.59 15.76 -14.25
N GLU A 52 14.99 14.65 -13.64
CA GLU A 52 15.90 13.66 -14.22
C GLU A 52 15.19 12.31 -14.36
N TYR A 53 15.61 11.53 -15.35
CA TYR A 53 15.23 10.11 -15.47
C TYR A 53 16.02 9.31 -14.43
N TYR A 54 15.33 8.43 -13.74
CA TYR A 54 15.90 7.52 -12.77
C TYR A 54 15.50 6.08 -13.06
N ASN A 55 16.45 5.17 -12.98
CA ASN A 55 16.20 3.73 -13.03
C ASN A 55 17.11 3.03 -12.02
N GLY A 56 16.57 2.65 -10.88
CA GLY A 56 17.39 2.10 -9.80
C GLY A 56 16.58 1.71 -8.56
N PRO A 57 17.27 1.51 -7.42
CA PRO A 57 16.64 1.09 -6.18
C PRO A 57 15.81 2.19 -5.55
N VAL A 58 14.58 1.87 -5.17
CA VAL A 58 13.65 2.76 -4.45
C VAL A 58 13.25 2.08 -3.14
N MET A 59 13.31 2.82 -2.04
CA MET A 59 12.81 2.37 -0.75
C MET A 59 11.37 2.78 -0.57
N PHE A 60 10.53 1.84 -0.13
CA PHE A 60 9.17 2.09 0.33
C PHE A 60 9.15 1.98 1.84
N GLU A 61 8.47 2.89 2.52
CA GLU A 61 8.32 2.93 3.98
C GLU A 61 6.84 3.10 4.38
N GLY A 62 6.49 2.59 5.56
CA GLY A 62 5.17 2.76 6.15
C GLY A 62 4.03 2.31 5.24
N GLY A 63 2.97 3.09 5.14
CA GLY A 63 1.77 2.77 4.35
C GLY A 63 2.03 2.48 2.87
N ALA A 64 3.14 2.97 2.31
CA ALA A 64 3.51 2.65 0.93
C ALA A 64 3.86 1.17 0.75
N VAL A 65 4.48 0.54 1.76
CA VAL A 65 4.76 -0.91 1.75
C VAL A 65 3.45 -1.70 1.78
N ALA A 66 2.53 -1.35 2.70
CA ALA A 66 1.22 -2.00 2.77
C ALA A 66 0.48 -1.91 1.44
N THR A 67 0.51 -0.73 0.79
CA THR A 67 -0.16 -0.50 -0.50
C THR A 67 0.41 -1.37 -1.61
N ILE A 68 1.73 -1.45 -1.78
CA ILE A 68 2.33 -2.29 -2.84
C ILE A 68 2.08 -3.78 -2.59
N LEU A 69 2.11 -4.23 -1.33
CA LEU A 69 1.81 -5.61 -0.96
C LEU A 69 0.33 -5.93 -1.22
N ALA A 70 -0.60 -5.08 -0.77
CA ALA A 70 -2.03 -5.27 -1.01
C ALA A 70 -2.36 -5.31 -2.50
N ASN A 71 -1.83 -4.38 -3.29
CA ASN A 71 -2.08 -4.31 -4.73
C ASN A 71 -1.62 -5.55 -5.48
N ASN A 72 -0.50 -6.14 -5.06
CA ASN A 72 0.06 -7.30 -5.74
C ASN A 72 -0.49 -8.64 -5.20
N LEU A 73 -0.72 -8.76 -3.90
CA LEU A 73 -1.08 -10.03 -3.27
C LEU A 73 -2.58 -10.20 -3.05
N LEU A 74 -3.32 -9.12 -2.79
CA LEU A 74 -4.74 -9.20 -2.40
C LEU A 74 -5.70 -8.80 -3.53
N ASN A 75 -5.25 -7.95 -4.45
CA ASN A 75 -6.08 -7.51 -5.56
C ASN A 75 -5.91 -8.42 -6.79
N ARG A 76 -6.89 -8.39 -7.71
CA ARG A 76 -6.84 -9.04 -9.03
C ARG A 76 -6.72 -10.57 -9.02
N GLY A 77 -7.41 -11.25 -8.10
CA GLY A 77 -7.37 -12.72 -8.03
C GLY A 77 -6.04 -13.24 -7.49
N GLY A 78 -5.44 -12.50 -6.53
CA GLY A 78 -4.25 -12.89 -5.82
C GLY A 78 -4.50 -13.99 -4.79
N LEU A 79 -4.18 -13.72 -3.52
CA LEU A 79 -4.42 -14.67 -2.41
C LEU A 79 -5.90 -14.85 -2.07
N ILE A 80 -6.80 -14.09 -2.71
CA ILE A 80 -8.24 -14.15 -2.54
C ILE A 80 -8.84 -14.84 -3.78
N ALA A 81 -9.51 -15.97 -3.58
CA ALA A 81 -10.20 -16.69 -4.64
C ALA A 81 -11.36 -15.86 -5.20
N THR A 82 -11.46 -15.80 -6.51
CA THR A 82 -12.54 -15.11 -7.22
C THR A 82 -13.47 -16.10 -7.85
N ARG A 83 -14.77 -15.82 -7.82
CA ARG A 83 -15.85 -16.64 -8.43
C ARG A 83 -15.91 -16.50 -9.96
N SER A 84 -14.87 -16.03 -10.62
CA SER A 84 -14.88 -15.91 -12.07
C SER A 84 -14.98 -17.27 -12.72
N LEU A 85 -16.04 -17.50 -13.51
CA LEU A 85 -16.24 -18.70 -14.33
C LEU A 85 -15.42 -18.65 -15.64
N GLY A 86 -14.78 -17.52 -15.93
CA GLY A 86 -13.96 -17.34 -17.12
C GLY A 86 -12.46 -17.58 -16.87
N PRO A 87 -11.68 -17.83 -17.91
CA PRO A 87 -10.23 -17.93 -17.79
C PRO A 87 -9.66 -16.55 -17.40
N THR A 88 -9.29 -16.39 -16.13
CA THR A 88 -8.49 -15.24 -15.68
C THR A 88 -7.08 -15.41 -16.23
N ARG A 89 -6.80 -14.87 -17.41
CA ARG A 89 -5.44 -14.88 -17.96
C ARG A 89 -4.53 -13.98 -17.10
N GLY A 90 -3.43 -14.55 -16.61
CA GLY A 90 -2.37 -13.80 -15.92
C GLY A 90 -2.66 -13.43 -14.46
N GLY A 91 -3.60 -14.09 -13.81
CA GLY A 91 -3.83 -13.93 -12.36
C GLY A 91 -2.79 -14.70 -11.53
N LEU A 92 -2.64 -14.30 -10.27
CA LEU A 92 -1.77 -14.99 -9.31
C LEU A 92 -2.21 -16.47 -9.13
N ALA A 93 -3.49 -16.78 -9.33
CA ALA A 93 -4.05 -18.13 -9.25
C ALA A 93 -3.35 -19.14 -10.20
N ASP A 94 -2.82 -18.68 -11.32
CA ASP A 94 -2.07 -19.53 -12.27
C ASP A 94 -0.66 -19.85 -11.77
N GLN A 95 -0.18 -19.17 -10.71
CA GLN A 95 1.13 -19.35 -10.10
C GLN A 95 1.08 -20.17 -8.81
N PHE A 96 -0.01 -20.91 -8.59
CA PHE A 96 -0.14 -21.81 -7.44
C PHE A 96 1.01 -22.81 -7.42
N GLY A 97 1.67 -22.99 -6.25
CA GLY A 97 2.87 -23.81 -6.10
C GLY A 97 4.17 -23.14 -6.56
N GLN A 98 4.12 -21.93 -7.13
CA GLN A 98 5.28 -21.18 -7.58
C GLN A 98 5.68 -20.09 -6.59
N ARG A 99 6.92 -19.60 -6.73
CA ARG A 99 7.37 -18.44 -5.97
C ARG A 99 6.78 -17.16 -6.54
N ILE A 100 6.08 -16.40 -5.70
CA ILE A 100 5.40 -15.17 -6.07
C ILE A 100 5.96 -13.93 -5.36
N ILE A 101 6.74 -14.13 -4.30
CA ILE A 101 7.35 -13.05 -3.51
C ILE A 101 8.74 -13.50 -3.01
N ASP A 102 9.49 -12.58 -2.43
CA ASP A 102 10.82 -12.87 -1.87
C ASP A 102 10.78 -14.03 -0.85
N SER A 103 11.73 -14.96 -0.95
CA SER A 103 11.80 -16.15 -0.11
C SER A 103 12.04 -15.86 1.38
N ARG A 104 12.39 -14.63 1.74
CA ARG A 104 12.49 -14.17 3.14
C ARG A 104 11.13 -13.81 3.74
N LEU A 105 10.04 -13.91 2.98
CA LEU A 105 8.70 -13.54 3.39
C LEU A 105 7.78 -14.75 3.44
N THR A 106 7.00 -14.81 4.52
CA THR A 106 5.89 -15.75 4.71
C THR A 106 4.61 -14.93 4.90
N VAL A 107 3.54 -15.25 4.16
CA VAL A 107 2.27 -14.53 4.27
C VAL A 107 1.23 -15.42 4.93
N LYS A 108 0.68 -14.94 6.04
CA LYS A 108 -0.35 -15.62 6.81
C LYS A 108 -1.62 -14.78 6.89
N ASN A 109 -2.75 -15.45 7.07
CA ASN A 109 -4.01 -14.81 7.46
C ASN A 109 -4.39 -15.27 8.87
N TYR A 110 -4.62 -14.31 9.76
CA TYR A 110 -5.13 -14.56 11.10
C TYR A 110 -6.57 -14.09 11.21
N THR A 111 -7.40 -14.90 11.81
CA THR A 111 -8.81 -14.58 12.09
C THR A 111 -9.05 -14.42 13.58
N ALA A 112 -8.30 -15.14 14.42
CA ALA A 112 -8.46 -15.17 15.87
C ALA A 112 -7.57 -14.14 16.62
N LYS A 113 -6.61 -13.50 15.95
CA LYS A 113 -5.68 -12.56 16.58
C LYS A 113 -6.37 -11.21 16.80
N LYS A 114 -6.47 -10.78 18.06
CA LYS A 114 -7.15 -9.53 18.47
C LYS A 114 -6.23 -8.32 18.53
N GLU A 115 -4.92 -8.55 18.74
CA GLU A 115 -3.93 -7.49 18.84
C GLU A 115 -2.56 -7.93 18.32
N TYR A 116 -1.72 -6.96 18.00
CA TYR A 116 -0.32 -7.17 17.68
C TYR A 116 0.53 -6.03 18.27
N ASN A 117 1.49 -6.39 19.13
CA ASN A 117 2.35 -5.43 19.85
C ASN A 117 1.56 -4.26 20.49
N GLY A 118 0.44 -4.58 21.15
CA GLY A 118 -0.44 -3.60 21.80
C GLY A 118 -1.35 -2.81 20.87
N THR A 119 -1.31 -3.07 19.57
CA THR A 119 -2.23 -2.46 18.59
C THR A 119 -3.41 -3.37 18.34
N PRO A 120 -4.66 -2.94 18.59
CA PRO A 120 -5.86 -3.71 18.26
C PRO A 120 -5.93 -3.99 16.75
N LEU A 121 -6.40 -5.20 16.38
CA LEU A 121 -6.52 -5.63 14.99
C LEU A 121 -7.99 -5.67 14.58
N TYR A 122 -8.32 -5.03 13.47
CA TYR A 122 -9.69 -5.00 12.90
C TYR A 122 -10.04 -6.29 12.17
N GLY A 123 -9.04 -7.08 11.80
CA GLY A 123 -9.21 -8.32 11.05
C GLY A 123 -9.73 -9.52 11.87
N TYR A 124 -9.94 -9.37 13.18
CA TYR A 124 -10.51 -10.41 14.05
C TYR A 124 -11.96 -10.72 13.70
N TYR A 125 -12.31 -12.00 13.60
CA TYR A 125 -13.69 -12.50 13.54
C TYR A 125 -13.75 -13.98 13.91
N GLU A 126 -14.85 -14.43 14.50
CA GLU A 126 -15.07 -15.82 14.95
C GLU A 126 -15.84 -16.65 13.92
N VAL A 127 -16.72 -15.98 13.18
CA VAL A 127 -17.56 -16.59 12.14
C VAL A 127 -17.54 -15.68 10.93
N ASP A 128 -17.42 -16.25 9.76
CA ASP A 128 -17.43 -15.51 8.50
C ASP A 128 -18.85 -15.08 8.07
N GLY A 129 -18.96 -14.32 6.98
CA GLY A 129 -20.24 -13.82 6.47
C GLY A 129 -21.19 -14.91 5.94
N GLU A 130 -20.76 -16.15 5.85
CA GLU A 130 -21.57 -17.31 5.43
C GLU A 130 -21.79 -18.32 6.57
N GLY A 131 -21.44 -17.95 7.82
CA GLY A 131 -21.64 -18.81 9.00
C GLY A 131 -20.58 -19.90 9.18
N VAL A 132 -19.41 -19.75 8.56
CA VAL A 132 -18.31 -20.71 8.68
C VAL A 132 -17.31 -20.23 9.72
N THR A 133 -16.93 -21.10 10.67
CA THR A 133 -15.82 -20.85 11.59
C THR A 133 -14.49 -21.02 10.83
N PRO A 134 -13.65 -19.97 10.72
CA PRO A 134 -12.39 -20.04 9.99
C PRO A 134 -11.29 -20.73 10.81
N GLU A 135 -10.22 -21.17 10.14
CA GLU A 135 -8.97 -21.50 10.82
C GLU A 135 -8.41 -20.24 11.50
N ALA A 136 -7.94 -20.37 12.75
CA ALA A 136 -7.39 -19.26 13.53
C ALA A 136 -6.15 -18.62 12.86
N GLU A 137 -5.35 -19.44 12.19
CA GLU A 137 -4.16 -19.08 11.43
C GLU A 137 -4.06 -19.92 10.15
N MET A 138 -3.74 -19.29 9.04
CA MET A 138 -3.61 -19.94 7.75
C MET A 138 -2.38 -19.39 7.02
N THR A 139 -1.45 -20.25 6.62
CA THR A 139 -0.33 -19.87 5.77
C THR A 139 -0.75 -19.88 4.31
N LEU A 140 -0.71 -18.72 3.66
CA LEU A 140 -1.07 -18.53 2.26
C LEU A 140 0.15 -18.64 1.34
N VAL A 141 1.27 -18.08 1.78
CA VAL A 141 2.57 -18.12 1.08
C VAL A 141 3.62 -18.53 2.10
N ASP A 142 4.33 -19.63 1.85
CA ASP A 142 5.42 -20.09 2.70
C ASP A 142 6.76 -19.81 2.02
N LYS A 143 7.60 -18.98 2.66
CA LYS A 143 8.94 -18.59 2.13
C LYS A 143 8.89 -18.23 0.65
N GLY A 144 7.93 -17.39 0.32
CA GLY A 144 7.72 -16.91 -1.04
C GLY A 144 6.90 -17.81 -1.95
N VAL A 145 6.62 -19.07 -1.57
CA VAL A 145 5.88 -20.05 -2.40
C VAL A 145 4.37 -19.98 -2.09
N PHE A 146 3.56 -19.79 -3.12
CA PHE A 146 2.11 -19.68 -3.02
C PHE A 146 1.48 -21.06 -2.83
N GLY A 147 0.85 -21.32 -1.69
CA GLY A 147 0.33 -22.63 -1.32
C GLY A 147 -1.16 -22.70 -0.99
N LYS A 148 -1.82 -21.58 -0.61
CA LYS A 148 -3.22 -21.57 -0.21
C LYS A 148 -3.89 -20.25 -0.56
N MET A 149 -5.18 -20.30 -0.91
CA MET A 149 -6.01 -19.11 -1.17
C MET A 149 -7.08 -18.98 -0.10
N LEU A 150 -7.48 -17.74 0.20
CA LEU A 150 -8.69 -17.46 0.94
C LEU A 150 -9.91 -17.74 0.07
N ASN A 151 -10.90 -18.46 0.59
CA ASN A 151 -12.09 -18.83 -0.15
C ASN A 151 -13.34 -18.79 0.74
N GLY A 152 -14.48 -18.48 0.14
CA GLY A 152 -15.81 -18.66 0.73
C GLY A 152 -16.33 -20.09 0.57
N ARG A 153 -17.65 -20.30 0.74
CA ARG A 153 -18.28 -21.63 0.62
C ARG A 153 -18.35 -22.18 -0.80
N ILE A 154 -18.26 -21.32 -1.81
CA ILE A 154 -18.34 -21.76 -3.21
C ILE A 154 -16.96 -22.18 -3.69
N PRO A 155 -16.78 -23.46 -4.11
CA PRO A 155 -15.50 -23.93 -4.64
C PRO A 155 -15.06 -23.13 -5.88
N THR A 156 -13.76 -22.94 -6.00
CA THR A 156 -13.12 -22.37 -7.18
C THR A 156 -12.08 -23.34 -7.72
N LYS A 157 -11.56 -23.13 -8.93
CA LYS A 157 -10.58 -24.03 -9.57
C LYS A 157 -9.38 -24.37 -8.67
N ASN A 158 -8.89 -23.38 -7.93
CA ASN A 158 -7.66 -23.50 -7.12
C ASN A 158 -7.93 -23.50 -5.60
N ALA A 159 -9.20 -23.44 -5.18
CA ALA A 159 -9.61 -23.50 -3.79
C ALA A 159 -10.96 -24.24 -3.72
N LEU A 160 -10.88 -25.58 -3.53
CA LEU A 160 -12.04 -26.45 -3.53
C LEU A 160 -12.78 -26.40 -2.19
N GLU A 161 -12.07 -26.12 -1.10
CA GLU A 161 -12.61 -26.07 0.25
C GLU A 161 -12.79 -24.65 0.72
N THR A 162 -13.80 -24.43 1.58
CA THR A 162 -13.95 -23.16 2.26
C THR A 162 -12.83 -22.94 3.27
N THR A 163 -12.39 -21.70 3.39
CA THR A 163 -11.42 -21.26 4.43
C THR A 163 -12.09 -20.39 5.49
N GLY A 164 -13.42 -20.26 5.45
CA GLY A 164 -14.17 -19.37 6.34
C GLY A 164 -13.75 -17.91 6.15
N SER A 165 -13.59 -17.50 4.90
CA SER A 165 -13.07 -16.16 4.58
C SER A 165 -14.09 -15.27 3.87
N SER A 166 -15.37 -15.55 3.99
CA SER A 166 -16.43 -14.70 3.47
C SER A 166 -16.63 -13.48 4.37
N ARG A 167 -16.63 -12.28 3.78
CA ARG A 167 -16.81 -11.02 4.50
C ARG A 167 -18.07 -10.33 4.00
N PHE A 168 -18.78 -9.68 4.91
CA PHE A 168 -19.90 -8.82 4.55
C PHE A 168 -19.34 -7.45 4.11
N MET A 169 -19.48 -7.16 2.84
CA MET A 169 -18.94 -5.95 2.21
C MET A 169 -20.05 -4.93 2.00
N MET A 170 -19.89 -3.74 2.55
CA MET A 170 -20.84 -2.63 2.40
C MET A 170 -20.49 -1.78 1.19
N ILE A 171 -20.84 -2.30 0.00
CA ILE A 171 -20.72 -1.52 -1.24
C ILE A 171 -21.97 -0.63 -1.34
N PRO A 172 -21.85 0.70 -1.61
CA PRO A 172 -22.95 1.65 -1.44
C PRO A 172 -24.28 1.32 -2.10
N GLN A 173 -24.27 0.58 -3.21
CA GLN A 173 -25.48 0.26 -3.97
C GLN A 173 -25.83 -1.23 -3.95
N SER A 174 -24.98 -2.08 -3.38
CA SER A 174 -25.17 -3.52 -3.37
C SER A 174 -24.37 -4.18 -2.24
N PRO A 175 -24.90 -4.19 -1.00
CA PRO A 175 -24.31 -5.00 0.06
C PRO A 175 -24.17 -6.45 -0.40
N THR A 176 -23.00 -7.04 -0.21
CA THR A 176 -22.70 -8.38 -0.71
C THR A 176 -21.85 -9.16 0.26
N VAL A 177 -21.88 -10.49 0.15
CA VAL A 177 -20.93 -11.38 0.81
C VAL A 177 -19.93 -11.86 -0.24
N ALA A 178 -18.67 -11.61 0.00
CA ALA A 178 -17.59 -12.05 -0.88
C ALA A 178 -16.34 -12.42 -0.08
N THR A 179 -15.44 -13.15 -0.71
CA THR A 179 -14.17 -13.54 -0.07
C THR A 179 -13.32 -12.31 0.27
N GLY A 180 -12.82 -12.27 1.49
CA GLY A 180 -11.98 -11.18 2.00
C GLY A 180 -10.97 -11.67 3.03
N THR A 181 -10.16 -10.75 3.53
CA THR A 181 -9.10 -11.05 4.50
C THR A 181 -9.57 -10.84 5.94
N GLY A 182 -8.90 -11.51 6.87
CA GLY A 182 -8.84 -11.11 8.27
C GLY A 182 -7.65 -10.17 8.50
N THR A 183 -6.67 -10.62 9.29
CA THR A 183 -5.39 -9.94 9.45
C THR A 183 -4.34 -10.63 8.57
N ILE A 184 -3.90 -9.97 7.53
CA ILE A 184 -2.76 -10.43 6.72
C ILE A 184 -1.47 -10.06 7.43
N HIS A 185 -0.62 -11.04 7.68
CA HIS A 185 0.72 -10.82 8.23
C HIS A 185 1.78 -11.22 7.18
N VAL A 186 2.50 -10.25 6.68
CA VAL A 186 3.68 -10.47 5.83
C VAL A 186 4.91 -10.53 6.73
N GLN A 187 5.17 -11.71 7.25
CA GLN A 187 6.22 -12.01 8.21
C GLN A 187 7.59 -12.02 7.54
N VAL A 188 8.59 -11.46 8.20
CA VAL A 188 9.98 -11.37 7.71
C VAL A 188 10.85 -12.38 8.46
N ASP A 189 11.38 -13.37 7.77
CA ASP A 189 12.29 -14.36 8.37
C ASP A 189 13.70 -13.79 8.57
N LYS A 190 14.20 -13.02 7.59
CA LYS A 190 15.54 -12.42 7.60
C LYS A 190 15.47 -11.00 7.08
N GLY A 191 15.47 -10.03 8.01
CA GLY A 191 15.49 -8.60 7.72
C GLY A 191 16.71 -7.92 8.31
N ILE A 192 16.91 -6.65 7.96
CA ILE A 192 17.88 -5.76 8.61
C ILE A 192 17.14 -4.76 9.50
N SER A 193 17.83 -4.19 10.48
CA SER A 193 17.20 -3.17 11.33
C SER A 193 16.76 -1.97 10.49
N HIS A 194 15.63 -1.37 10.85
CA HIS A 194 15.04 -0.27 10.07
C HIS A 194 16.01 0.92 9.90
N GLU A 195 16.81 1.22 10.92
CA GLU A 195 17.81 2.30 10.89
C GLU A 195 18.92 2.06 9.84
N LYS A 196 19.13 0.81 9.44
CA LYS A 196 20.11 0.45 8.40
C LYS A 196 19.54 0.52 6.98
N MET A 197 18.21 0.62 6.83
CA MET A 197 17.55 0.61 5.52
C MET A 197 18.03 1.73 4.61
N LYS A 198 18.11 2.97 5.12
CA LYS A 198 18.57 4.12 4.34
C LYS A 198 20.03 3.97 3.89
N LYS A 199 20.89 3.42 4.74
CA LYS A 199 22.28 3.12 4.36
C LYS A 199 22.35 2.06 3.26
N ALA A 200 21.50 1.03 3.35
CA ALA A 200 21.38 0.00 2.31
C ALA A 200 20.89 0.59 0.98
N LEU A 201 19.90 1.50 1.01
CA LEU A 201 19.43 2.21 -0.18
C LEU A 201 20.55 3.02 -0.84
N ILE A 202 21.28 3.84 -0.07
CA ILE A 202 22.38 4.67 -0.57
C ILE A 202 23.48 3.78 -1.20
N LYS A 203 23.82 2.67 -0.53
CA LYS A 203 24.79 1.71 -1.06
C LYS A 203 24.33 1.13 -2.40
N ALA A 204 23.11 0.62 -2.46
CA ALA A 204 22.55 0.02 -3.68
C ALA A 204 22.47 1.05 -4.84
N ALA A 205 22.09 2.30 -4.55
CA ALA A 205 22.04 3.35 -5.56
C ALA A 205 23.44 3.70 -6.10
N LYS A 206 24.46 3.75 -5.25
CA LYS A 206 25.86 3.93 -5.68
C LYS A 206 26.36 2.78 -6.55
N GLU A 207 26.06 1.53 -6.17
CA GLU A 207 26.42 0.33 -6.94
C GLU A 207 25.70 0.32 -8.31
N ALA A 208 24.48 0.86 -8.38
CA ALA A 208 23.73 1.03 -9.63
C ALA A 208 24.18 2.27 -10.44
N GLY A 209 25.23 2.99 -10.03
CA GLY A 209 25.75 4.17 -10.73
C GLY A 209 24.83 5.40 -10.69
N GLN A 210 23.89 5.47 -9.74
CA GLN A 210 22.93 6.57 -9.64
C GLN A 210 23.54 7.80 -8.96
N SER A 211 23.02 8.98 -9.27
CA SER A 211 23.38 10.26 -8.64
C SER A 211 22.60 10.54 -7.35
N CYS A 212 21.46 9.90 -7.19
CA CYS A 212 20.55 10.02 -6.04
C CYS A 212 19.83 8.70 -5.80
N ALA A 213 19.00 8.65 -4.76
CA ALA A 213 18.04 7.57 -4.50
C ALA A 213 16.67 8.16 -4.17
N TYR A 214 15.65 7.31 -4.09
CA TYR A 214 14.30 7.74 -3.77
C TYR A 214 13.68 6.90 -2.65
N ILE A 215 12.88 7.57 -1.82
CA ILE A 215 12.04 6.96 -0.77
C ILE A 215 10.59 7.34 -1.04
N VAL A 216 9.69 6.37 -0.98
CA VAL A 216 8.23 6.55 -1.09
C VAL A 216 7.61 6.22 0.25
N ARG A 217 6.95 7.18 0.91
CA ARG A 217 6.34 7.00 2.24
C ARG A 217 4.83 6.90 2.19
N GLY A 218 4.20 7.52 1.22
CA GLY A 218 2.74 7.52 1.07
C GLY A 218 2.31 7.29 -0.37
N ILE A 219 1.23 6.54 -0.51
CA ILE A 219 0.54 6.32 -1.77
C ILE A 219 -0.94 6.52 -1.49
N SER A 220 -1.52 7.64 -1.96
CA SER A 220 -2.92 7.99 -1.80
C SER A 220 -3.52 8.33 -3.16
N GLY A 221 -4.27 7.39 -3.73
CA GLY A 221 -4.83 7.54 -5.06
C GLY A 221 -3.76 7.81 -6.11
N VAL A 222 -3.74 9.02 -6.67
CA VAL A 222 -2.75 9.47 -7.65
C VAL A 222 -1.58 10.23 -7.04
N THR A 223 -1.61 10.51 -5.74
CA THR A 223 -0.59 11.29 -5.05
C THR A 223 0.43 10.36 -4.40
N LEU A 224 1.70 10.63 -4.68
CA LEU A 224 2.82 9.91 -4.10
C LEU A 224 3.61 10.86 -3.19
N GLU A 225 3.92 10.38 -1.99
CA GLU A 225 4.83 11.07 -1.10
C GLU A 225 6.25 10.57 -1.33
N VAL A 226 7.00 11.29 -2.18
CA VAL A 226 8.32 10.89 -2.68
C VAL A 226 9.40 11.84 -2.16
N TYR A 227 10.51 11.26 -1.71
CA TYR A 227 11.69 11.98 -1.27
C TYR A 227 12.90 11.58 -2.11
N ARG A 228 13.61 12.57 -2.64
CA ARG A 228 14.94 12.41 -3.23
C ARG A 228 15.97 12.39 -2.13
N VAL A 229 16.87 11.40 -2.15
CA VAL A 229 17.94 11.22 -1.17
C VAL A 229 19.29 11.56 -1.83
N ASP A 230 20.02 12.48 -1.26
CA ASP A 230 21.40 12.76 -1.65
C ASP A 230 22.31 11.60 -1.20
N LEU A 231 23.17 11.10 -2.10
CA LEU A 231 24.03 9.95 -1.80
C LEU A 231 25.28 10.32 -1.00
N LYS A 232 25.60 11.61 -0.84
CA LYS A 232 26.77 12.07 -0.08
C LYS A 232 26.46 12.19 1.41
N ASP A 233 25.39 12.91 1.74
CA ASP A 233 25.03 13.24 3.13
C ASP A 233 23.73 12.54 3.61
N GLY A 234 23.00 11.89 2.69
CA GLY A 234 21.74 11.24 3.00
C GLY A 234 20.58 12.20 3.23
N ARG A 235 20.71 13.48 2.86
CA ARG A 235 19.65 14.47 3.01
C ARG A 235 18.46 14.12 2.12
N GLU A 236 17.29 14.24 2.69
CA GLU A 236 16.02 13.99 2.03
C GLU A 236 15.38 15.30 1.60
N THR A 237 14.93 15.36 0.37
CA THR A 237 14.16 16.49 -0.17
C THR A 237 12.87 15.95 -0.77
N ARG A 238 11.72 16.42 -0.29
CA ARG A 238 10.43 16.05 -0.88
C ARG A 238 10.38 16.52 -2.33
N VAL A 239 9.90 15.67 -3.23
CA VAL A 239 9.77 15.98 -4.66
C VAL A 239 8.41 15.51 -5.18
N ARG A 240 7.96 16.09 -6.28
CA ARG A 240 6.78 15.65 -7.01
C ARG A 240 7.19 14.76 -8.16
N ALA A 241 6.70 13.51 -8.14
CA ALA A 241 6.86 12.55 -9.22
C ALA A 241 5.48 12.23 -9.79
N THR A 242 5.22 12.60 -11.04
CA THR A 242 3.91 12.38 -11.70
C THR A 242 3.90 11.10 -12.53
N SER A 243 5.07 10.60 -12.90
CA SER A 243 5.22 9.37 -13.69
C SER A 243 6.10 8.38 -12.93
N PHE A 244 5.46 7.66 -12.02
CA PHE A 244 6.08 6.59 -11.24
C PHE A 244 5.21 5.33 -11.34
N ARG A 245 5.78 4.26 -11.89
CA ARG A 245 5.10 2.97 -11.95
C ARG A 245 5.39 2.20 -10.67
N LEU A 246 4.34 1.88 -9.91
CA LEU A 246 4.46 1.01 -8.74
C LEU A 246 5.01 -0.36 -9.13
N PRO A 247 5.80 -1.00 -8.24
CA PRO A 247 6.34 -2.32 -8.51
C PRO A 247 5.22 -3.33 -8.74
N ASP A 248 5.38 -4.14 -9.77
CA ASP A 248 4.54 -5.30 -10.03
C ASP A 248 5.08 -6.56 -9.30
N LEU A 249 4.36 -7.66 -9.43
CA LEU A 249 4.71 -8.92 -8.76
C LEU A 249 6.13 -9.40 -9.07
N THR A 250 6.63 -9.16 -10.29
CA THR A 250 7.98 -9.60 -10.69
C THR A 250 9.07 -8.89 -9.89
N LYS A 251 8.82 -7.64 -9.51
CA LYS A 251 9.72 -6.85 -8.65
C LYS A 251 9.69 -7.29 -7.19
N LEU A 252 8.61 -7.93 -6.75
CA LEU A 252 8.47 -8.46 -5.39
C LEU A 252 9.16 -9.80 -5.17
N LEU A 253 9.62 -10.47 -6.23
CA LEU A 253 10.35 -11.76 -6.14
C LEU A 253 11.70 -11.63 -5.45
N LYS A 254 12.30 -10.44 -5.42
CA LYS A 254 13.60 -10.20 -4.78
C LYS A 254 13.72 -8.74 -4.36
N PHE A 255 13.74 -8.51 -3.07
CA PHE A 255 14.06 -7.20 -2.49
C PHE A 255 15.58 -7.05 -2.28
N VAL A 256 16.10 -5.85 -2.44
CA VAL A 256 17.49 -5.51 -2.06
C VAL A 256 17.63 -5.66 -0.55
N ALA A 257 16.70 -5.10 0.21
CA ALA A 257 16.65 -5.22 1.65
C ALA A 257 15.18 -5.17 2.13
N ILE A 258 14.95 -5.79 3.30
CA ILE A 258 13.67 -5.82 4.00
C ILE A 258 13.93 -5.42 5.45
N SER A 259 13.10 -4.53 6.01
CA SER A 259 13.15 -4.16 7.43
C SER A 259 12.68 -5.32 8.30
N SER A 260 13.40 -5.59 9.39
CA SER A 260 12.95 -6.53 10.44
C SER A 260 11.91 -5.92 11.39
N LYS A 261 11.76 -4.58 11.38
CA LYS A 261 10.67 -3.90 12.08
C LYS A 261 9.38 -4.09 11.30
N GLU A 262 8.30 -4.42 12.00
CA GLU A 262 6.96 -4.56 11.43
C GLU A 262 6.06 -3.42 11.90
N GLU A 263 5.07 -3.07 11.09
CA GLU A 263 4.04 -2.07 11.36
C GLU A 263 2.65 -2.66 11.13
N VAL A 264 1.63 -2.03 11.70
CA VAL A 264 0.23 -2.45 11.59
C VAL A 264 -0.56 -1.37 10.85
N LEU A 265 -1.34 -1.79 9.87
CA LEU A 265 -2.35 -0.97 9.22
C LEU A 265 -3.73 -1.60 9.45
N ASN A 266 -4.62 -0.86 10.10
CA ASN A 266 -6.03 -1.17 10.16
C ASN A 266 -6.75 -0.40 9.05
N TYR A 267 -7.58 -1.08 8.25
CA TYR A 267 -8.23 -0.48 7.09
C TYR A 267 -9.56 -1.15 6.78
N LEU A 268 -10.35 -0.54 5.90
CA LEU A 268 -11.69 -0.99 5.55
C LEU A 268 -11.81 -1.26 4.04
N PRO A 269 -11.20 -2.34 3.52
CA PRO A 269 -11.34 -2.67 2.10
C PRO A 269 -12.81 -3.03 1.82
N ASN A 270 -13.42 -2.41 0.79
CA ASN A 270 -14.85 -2.58 0.50
C ASN A 270 -15.76 -2.44 1.75
N ASN A 271 -15.38 -1.57 2.68
CA ASN A 271 -16.08 -1.26 3.93
C ASN A 271 -16.26 -2.45 4.89
N TYR A 272 -15.38 -3.45 4.87
CA TYR A 272 -15.29 -4.46 5.94
C TYR A 272 -13.98 -4.31 6.73
N PRO A 273 -13.97 -4.63 8.04
CA PRO A 273 -12.78 -4.45 8.86
C PRO A 273 -11.70 -5.50 8.53
N ALA A 274 -10.48 -5.04 8.31
CA ALA A 274 -9.31 -5.85 8.03
C ALA A 274 -8.04 -5.21 8.60
N SER A 275 -6.98 -5.99 8.76
CA SER A 275 -5.68 -5.50 9.18
C SER A 275 -4.57 -6.08 8.32
N MET A 276 -3.45 -5.36 8.26
CA MET A 276 -2.22 -5.85 7.67
C MET A 276 -1.06 -5.59 8.63
N ILE A 277 -0.26 -6.62 8.90
CA ILE A 277 1.03 -6.54 9.58
C ILE A 277 2.08 -6.72 8.48
N TYR A 278 3.02 -5.79 8.36
CA TYR A 278 3.95 -5.73 7.24
C TYR A 278 5.30 -5.15 7.65
N PRO A 279 6.40 -5.44 6.90
CA PRO A 279 7.70 -4.84 7.18
C PRO A 279 7.64 -3.32 7.01
N ALA A 280 8.19 -2.57 7.98
CA ALA A 280 8.18 -1.11 7.98
C ALA A 280 8.91 -0.48 6.78
N GLY A 281 9.72 -1.25 6.06
CA GLY A 281 10.42 -0.79 4.88
C GLY A 281 10.89 -1.93 3.98
N VAL A 282 10.87 -1.70 2.67
CA VAL A 282 11.46 -2.59 1.65
C VAL A 282 12.20 -1.77 0.60
N ILE A 283 13.26 -2.32 0.03
CA ILE A 283 14.00 -1.70 -1.08
C ILE A 283 13.82 -2.58 -2.32
N VAL A 284 13.23 -2.00 -3.36
CA VAL A 284 12.95 -2.63 -4.66
C VAL A 284 13.90 -2.05 -5.70
N ASP A 285 14.54 -2.90 -6.50
CA ASP A 285 15.46 -2.47 -7.54
C ASP A 285 14.80 -2.34 -8.93
N GLY A 286 15.46 -1.55 -9.79
CA GLY A 286 15.07 -1.39 -11.19
C GLY A 286 13.70 -0.72 -11.34
N LEU A 287 13.39 0.27 -10.50
CA LEU A 287 12.20 1.09 -10.64
C LEU A 287 12.51 2.36 -11.43
N VAL A 288 11.57 2.70 -12.30
CA VAL A 288 11.69 3.87 -13.18
C VAL A 288 10.87 5.02 -12.60
N ILE A 289 11.53 6.17 -12.47
CA ILE A 289 10.88 7.45 -12.21
C ILE A 289 11.22 8.36 -13.40
N GLU A 290 10.20 8.78 -14.13
CA GLU A 290 10.39 9.62 -15.30
C GLU A 290 10.43 11.10 -14.92
N LYS A 291 11.00 11.89 -15.81
CA LYS A 291 10.94 13.35 -15.69
C LYS A 291 9.49 13.81 -15.64
N THR A 292 9.15 14.58 -14.63
CA THR A 292 7.83 15.17 -14.49
C THR A 292 7.66 16.33 -15.48
N THR A 293 6.73 16.18 -16.43
CA THR A 293 6.33 17.27 -17.32
C THR A 293 5.08 17.93 -16.75
N VAL A 294 5.20 19.16 -16.28
CA VAL A 294 4.05 19.94 -15.80
C VAL A 294 3.37 20.59 -16.97
N LYS A 295 2.10 20.24 -17.22
CA LYS A 295 1.23 21.01 -18.10
C LYS A 295 0.45 22.00 -17.23
N ALA A 296 0.82 23.28 -17.29
CA ALA A 296 0.04 24.32 -16.64
C ALA A 296 -1.31 24.45 -17.35
N GLU A 297 -2.39 24.09 -16.68
CA GLU A 297 -3.72 24.47 -17.12
C GLU A 297 -3.93 25.96 -16.84
N LYS A 298 -4.07 26.73 -17.89
CA LYS A 298 -4.50 28.13 -17.76
C LYS A 298 -5.98 28.09 -17.41
N GLU A 299 -6.31 28.49 -16.17
CA GLU A 299 -7.70 28.74 -15.85
C GLU A 299 -8.23 29.86 -16.75
N PRO A 300 -9.44 29.68 -17.30
CA PRO A 300 -10.08 30.79 -17.99
C PRO A 300 -10.26 31.93 -16.98
N VAL A 301 -9.73 33.09 -17.31
CA VAL A 301 -9.95 34.31 -16.52
C VAL A 301 -11.40 34.69 -16.72
N LEU A 302 -12.24 34.35 -15.75
CA LEU A 302 -13.62 34.81 -15.71
C LEU A 302 -13.61 36.29 -15.31
N THR A 303 -13.80 37.19 -16.28
CA THR A 303 -14.05 38.61 -15.99
C THR A 303 -15.39 38.73 -15.27
N LEU A 304 -15.39 39.48 -14.18
CA LEU A 304 -16.64 39.81 -13.46
C LEU A 304 -17.67 40.39 -14.44
N PRO A 305 -18.99 40.08 -14.30
CA PRO A 305 -20.00 40.56 -15.20
C PRO A 305 -20.00 42.09 -15.38
N GLN A 306 -19.57 42.85 -14.39
CA GLN A 306 -19.42 44.30 -14.40
C GLN A 306 -18.28 44.83 -15.29
N GLN A 307 -17.35 43.96 -15.72
CA GLN A 307 -16.23 44.34 -16.59
C GLN A 307 -16.46 43.94 -18.07
N ARG A 308 -17.61 43.34 -18.38
CA ARG A 308 -18.03 43.11 -19.76
C ARG A 308 -18.67 44.39 -20.30
N LYS A 309 -17.91 45.22 -21.02
CA LYS A 309 -18.43 46.30 -21.87
C LYS A 309 -18.82 45.72 -23.23
#